data_e7a072326d25fb36088145794fd88086
#
_entry.id   e7a072326d25fb36088145794fd88086
#
_cell.length_a   1.000
_cell.length_b   1.000
_cell.length_c   1.000
_cell.angle_alpha   90.00
_cell.angle_beta   90.00
_cell.angle_gamma   90.00
#
_symmetry.space_group_name_H-M   'P 1'
#
loop_
_entity.id
_entity.type
_entity.pdbx_description
1 polymer ?
#
loop_
_entity_poly.entity_id
_entity_poly.type
_entity_poly.pdbx_seq_one_letter_code
_entity_poly.pdbx_strand_id
1 'polypeptide(L)' 'MKLNLAYCDYIAARIHTLVSNEINDNQTMMESVSAPKMDLSPFGGYLVSTKKVLTVHDVNGKAYVVTVEEAPFLDKEVLL' A
#
# COMPACT_ATOMS: atom_id res chain seq x y z
N MET A 1 16.91 1.79 22.32
CA MET A 1 15.80 2.66 22.16
C MET A 1 14.61 1.95 21.57
N LYS A 2 13.47 2.37 22.05
CA LYS A 2 12.27 1.77 21.59
C LYS A 2 11.65 2.59 20.50
N LEU A 3 11.39 1.97 19.39
CA LEU A 3 10.83 2.70 18.27
C LEU A 3 9.44 2.21 18.00
N ASN A 4 8.55 3.11 17.77
CA ASN A 4 7.23 2.78 17.34
C ASN A 4 7.19 2.82 15.84
N LEU A 5 7.90 1.93 15.24
CA LEU A 5 7.98 1.92 13.80
C LEU A 5 6.82 1.17 13.20
N ALA A 6 6.19 1.78 12.27
CA ALA A 6 5.24 1.09 11.44
C ALA A 6 5.94 0.79 10.14
N TYR A 7 5.80 -0.41 9.66
CA TYR A 7 6.47 -0.81 8.44
C TYR A 7 5.56 -0.71 7.23
N CYS A 8 4.65 0.25 7.26
CA CYS A 8 3.73 0.44 6.14
C CYS A 8 4.49 0.72 4.86
N ASP A 9 5.56 1.49 4.96
CA ASP A 9 6.37 1.82 3.81
C ASP A 9 7.01 0.56 3.23
N TYR A 10 7.58 -0.25 4.09
CA TYR A 10 8.21 -1.48 3.65
C TYR A 10 7.19 -2.43 3.03
N ILE A 11 6.06 -2.61 3.69
CA ILE A 11 5.04 -3.53 3.21
C ILE A 11 4.46 -3.04 1.90
N ALA A 12 4.18 -1.74 1.80
CA ALA A 12 3.66 -1.18 0.57
C ALA A 12 4.65 -1.34 -0.58
N ALA A 13 5.94 -1.14 -0.30
CA ALA A 13 6.96 -1.31 -1.32
C ALA A 13 7.02 -2.76 -1.79
N ARG A 14 6.86 -3.72 -0.87
CA ARG A 14 6.88 -5.12 -1.26
C ARG A 14 5.65 -5.46 -2.09
N ILE A 15 4.51 -4.93 -1.73
CA ILE A 15 3.30 -5.15 -2.52
C ILE A 15 3.50 -4.61 -3.93
N HIS A 16 4.05 -3.40 -4.03
CA HIS A 16 4.30 -2.80 -5.32
C HIS A 16 5.24 -3.68 -6.16
N THR A 17 6.29 -4.18 -5.55
CA THR A 17 7.25 -5.01 -6.25
C THR A 17 6.61 -6.30 -6.75
N LEU A 18 5.84 -6.96 -5.89
CA LEU A 18 5.22 -8.22 -6.26
C LEU A 18 4.21 -8.03 -7.40
N VAL A 19 3.40 -6.98 -7.31
CA VAL A 19 2.43 -6.72 -8.36
C VAL A 19 3.13 -6.33 -9.65
N SER A 20 4.17 -5.52 -9.57
CA SER A 20 4.92 -5.11 -10.76
C SER A 20 5.54 -6.31 -11.45
N ASN A 21 6.07 -7.25 -10.68
CA ASN A 21 6.67 -8.43 -11.27
C ASN A 21 5.64 -9.28 -11.99
N GLU A 22 4.44 -9.39 -11.44
CA GLU A 22 3.40 -10.13 -12.11
C GLU A 22 2.96 -9.46 -13.40
N ILE A 23 2.88 -8.14 -13.37
CA ILE A 23 2.51 -7.39 -14.56
C ILE A 23 3.56 -7.60 -15.64
N ASN A 24 4.83 -7.56 -15.26
CA ASN A 24 5.91 -7.72 -16.23
C ASN A 24 5.93 -9.12 -16.84
N ASP A 25 5.43 -10.11 -16.10
CA ASP A 25 5.37 -11.47 -16.59
C ASP A 25 4.18 -11.72 -17.49
N ASN A 26 3.29 -10.75 -17.61
CA ASN A 26 2.09 -10.86 -18.44
C ASN A 26 1.20 -12.02 -18.06
N GLN A 27 1.17 -12.33 -16.76
CA GLN A 27 0.37 -13.46 -16.32
C GLN A 27 -0.64 -13.05 -15.30
N THR A 28 -1.19 -11.86 -15.46
CA THR A 28 -2.13 -11.33 -14.50
C THR A 28 -3.15 -10.48 -15.22
N MET A 29 -4.26 -10.23 -14.54
CA MET A 29 -5.27 -9.32 -15.05
C MET A 29 -5.01 -7.88 -14.64
N MET A 30 -3.88 -7.62 -14.01
CA MET A 30 -3.51 -6.26 -13.62
C MET A 30 -2.67 -5.64 -14.72
N GLU A 31 -2.87 -4.36 -14.94
CA GLU A 31 -2.14 -3.66 -16.00
C GLU A 31 -1.07 -2.74 -15.44
N SER A 32 -1.34 -2.08 -14.33
CA SER A 32 -0.37 -1.15 -13.75
C SER A 32 -0.59 -1.01 -12.27
N VAL A 33 0.45 -0.56 -11.57
CA VAL A 33 0.38 -0.28 -10.15
C VAL A 33 1.15 1.00 -9.89
N SER A 34 0.57 1.90 -9.11
CA SER A 34 1.24 3.15 -8.78
C SER A 34 2.23 2.94 -7.64
N ALA A 35 3.18 3.83 -7.53
CA ALA A 35 4.08 3.85 -6.39
C ALA A 35 3.27 4.19 -5.13
N PRO A 36 3.71 3.70 -3.96
CA PRO A 36 3.00 4.03 -2.73
C PRO A 36 3.03 5.52 -2.46
N LYS A 37 1.91 6.04 -1.98
CA LYS A 37 1.79 7.45 -1.66
C LYS A 37 1.57 7.62 -0.18
N MET A 38 2.13 8.68 0.35
CA MET A 38 2.02 8.99 1.77
C MET A 38 0.72 9.69 2.09
N ASP A 39 0.33 9.58 3.35
CA ASP A 39 -0.84 10.28 3.86
C ASP A 39 -0.38 11.62 4.40
N LEU A 40 -0.46 12.66 3.61
CA LEU A 40 0.00 13.98 3.98
C LEU A 40 -1.18 14.90 4.25
N SER A 41 -0.95 15.84 5.17
CA SER A 41 -1.96 16.85 5.44
C SER A 41 -2.13 17.74 4.22
N PRO A 42 -3.36 18.01 3.81
CA PRO A 42 -3.59 18.90 2.68
C PRO A 42 -3.21 20.34 2.98
N PHE A 43 -3.06 20.69 4.26
CA PHE A 43 -2.79 22.06 4.61
C PHE A 43 -1.33 22.35 4.88
N GLY A 44 -0.59 21.38 5.34
CA GLY A 44 0.79 21.63 5.72
C GLY A 44 1.80 20.74 5.02
N GLY A 45 1.34 19.72 4.35
CA GLY A 45 2.27 18.80 3.69
C GLY A 45 3.00 17.88 4.64
N TYR A 46 2.64 17.89 5.93
CA TYR A 46 3.31 17.01 6.87
C TYR A 46 2.56 15.69 6.95
N LEU A 47 3.25 14.69 7.44
CA LEU A 47 2.65 13.36 7.55
C LEU A 47 1.53 13.34 8.56
N VAL A 48 0.37 12.87 8.15
CA VAL A 48 -0.75 12.70 9.04
C VAL A 48 -0.67 11.32 9.68
N SER A 49 -0.23 10.33 8.93
CA SER A 49 -0.08 8.97 9.45
C SER A 49 0.97 8.26 8.62
N THR A 50 1.29 7.04 9.02
CA THR A 50 2.23 6.24 8.27
C THR A 50 1.57 5.44 7.16
N LYS A 51 0.28 5.65 6.96
CA LYS A 51 -0.48 4.93 5.95
C LYS A 51 0.08 5.18 4.55
N LYS A 52 0.05 4.14 3.74
CA LYS A 52 0.45 4.24 2.34
C LYS A 52 -0.68 3.74 1.46
N VAL A 53 -0.80 4.31 0.30
CA VAL A 53 -1.87 3.99 -0.62
C VAL A 53 -1.28 3.69 -1.98
N LEU A 54 -1.73 2.60 -2.59
CA LEU A 54 -1.35 2.27 -3.96
C LEU A 54 -2.62 2.16 -4.78
N THR A 55 -2.50 2.37 -6.08
CA THR A 55 -3.62 2.18 -6.99
C THR A 55 -3.21 1.14 -8.03
N VAL A 56 -4.06 0.16 -8.22
CA VAL A 56 -3.84 -0.89 -9.20
C VAL A 56 -4.91 -0.76 -10.27
N HIS A 57 -4.52 -0.82 -11.53
CA HIS A 57 -5.48 -0.81 -12.64
C HIS A 57 -5.51 -2.19 -13.26
N ASP A 58 -6.69 -2.67 -13.58
CA ASP A 58 -6.80 -3.94 -14.27
C ASP A 58 -6.79 -3.71 -15.77
N VAL A 59 -6.83 -4.80 -16.51
CA VAL A 59 -6.74 -4.72 -17.97
C VAL A 59 -7.99 -4.13 -18.59
N ASN A 60 -9.05 -3.99 -17.83
CA ASN A 60 -10.28 -3.36 -18.29
C ASN A 60 -10.35 -1.88 -17.94
N GLY A 61 -9.31 -1.35 -17.34
CA GLY A 61 -9.28 0.07 -17.01
C GLY A 61 -9.88 0.43 -15.68
N LYS A 62 -10.29 -0.54 -14.88
CA LYS A 62 -10.83 -0.24 -13.56
C LYS A 62 -9.71 -0.08 -12.56
N ALA A 63 -9.91 0.82 -11.60
CA ALA A 63 -8.91 1.14 -10.60
C ALA A 63 -9.33 0.62 -9.24
N TYR A 64 -8.34 0.13 -8.50
CA TYR A 64 -8.54 -0.40 -7.17
C TYR A 64 -7.55 0.25 -6.24
N VAL A 65 -8.00 0.63 -5.05
CA VAL A 65 -7.14 1.27 -4.08
C VAL A 65 -6.75 0.25 -3.03
N VAL A 66 -5.44 0.16 -2.79
CA VAL A 66 -4.90 -0.71 -1.76
C VAL A 66 -4.29 0.17 -0.69
N THR A 67 -4.73 0.00 0.54
CA THR A 67 -4.25 0.80 1.65
C THR A 67 -3.47 -0.09 2.60
N VAL A 68 -2.30 0.38 3.00
CA VAL A 68 -1.49 -0.29 4.01
C VAL A 68 -1.43 0.63 5.21
N GLU A 69 -1.94 0.18 6.33
CA GLU A 69 -1.93 0.99 7.53
C GLU A 69 -1.81 0.09 8.74
N GLU A 70 -1.29 0.65 9.79
CA GLU A 70 -1.12 -0.07 11.03
C GLU A 70 -2.47 -0.21 11.70
N ALA A 71 -2.80 -1.39 12.17
CA ALA A 71 -4.05 -1.58 12.88
C ALA A 71 -3.98 -0.87 14.23
N PRO A 72 -5.06 -0.27 14.66
CA PRO A 72 -5.04 0.48 15.93
C PRO A 72 -4.73 -0.41 17.10
N PHE A 73 -5.17 -1.64 17.08
CA PHE A 73 -4.70 -2.61 18.01
C PHE A 73 -4.75 -3.93 17.42
N LEU A 74 -3.92 -4.79 17.92
CA LEU A 74 -3.84 -6.09 17.40
C LEU A 74 -4.70 -7.00 18.21
N ASP A 75 -5.67 -7.52 17.57
CA ASP A 75 -6.53 -8.49 18.18
C ASP A 75 -6.35 -9.76 17.40
N LYS A 76 -5.85 -10.77 18.05
CA LYS A 76 -5.52 -11.97 17.34
C LYS A 76 -6.71 -12.66 16.75
N GLU A 77 -7.86 -12.47 17.30
CA GLU A 77 -9.03 -13.09 16.76
C GLU A 77 -9.45 -12.53 15.43
N VAL A 78 -8.97 -11.38 15.11
CA VAL A 78 -9.29 -10.76 13.85
C VAL A 78 -8.50 -11.36 12.73
N LEU A 79 -7.38 -11.95 13.06
CA LEU A 79 -6.51 -12.49 12.05
C LEU A 79 -6.96 -13.86 11.67
N LEU A 80 -7.31 -14.06 10.52
CA LEU A 80 -7.84 -15.34 10.10
C LEU A 80 -6.93 -16.13 9.25
#